data_219231da08d959ce5017adf86afe6253
#
_entry.id   219231da08d959ce5017adf86afe6253
#
_cell.length_a   1.000
_cell.length_b   1.000
_cell.length_c   1.000
_cell.angle_alpha   90.00
_cell.angle_beta   90.00
_cell.angle_gamma   90.00
#
_symmetry.space_group_name_H-M   'P 1'
#
loop_
_entity.id
_entity.type
_entity.pdbx_description
1 polymer ?
#
loop_
_entity_poly.entity_id
_entity_poly.type
_entity_poly.pdbx_seq_one_letter_code
_entity_poly.pdbx_strand_id
1 'polypeptide(L)'
;MYTETINKCAANAARINRFERSDKLGFWLSSAMAGAYVGLGIILIFTLGNLVDPSIRPLVMGATFGIALTLVIIAGSELFTGHTMFLTFGVKAGKITMADLLRILPQTWAGNLIGSIVVALIYSYGGSLLPDAGSLAHKVALAKTQAPALTLFMKGILCNWLVCLAIWMALRTEGAARFIAIWWCLLAFIASGYEHSIANMTLFALSWFGAHSEAYTLGGIGHNLLWVTLGNTVSGVLFMGLGYWYATPKAERPAAVHETTSTANQTRTA
;
A
#
# COMPACT_ATOMS: atom_id res chain seq x y z
N MET A 1 -18.64 -17.80 -3.84
CA MET A 1 -17.51 -17.53 -4.77
C MET A 1 -16.42 -16.66 -4.11
N TYR A 2 -16.77 -15.55 -3.43
CA TYR A 2 -15.83 -14.63 -2.80
C TYR A 2 -15.80 -14.70 -1.27
N THR A 3 -16.75 -15.36 -0.66
CA THR A 3 -17.00 -15.40 0.80
C THR A 3 -15.77 -15.80 1.61
N GLU A 4 -15.05 -16.84 1.20
CA GLU A 4 -13.84 -17.28 1.89
C GLU A 4 -12.76 -16.20 1.89
N THR A 5 -12.52 -15.54 0.75
CA THR A 5 -11.52 -14.48 0.63
C THR A 5 -11.93 -13.25 1.43
N ILE A 6 -13.22 -12.90 1.43
CA ILE A 6 -13.76 -11.81 2.27
C ILE A 6 -13.53 -12.13 3.76
N ASN A 7 -13.79 -13.38 4.18
CA ASN A 7 -13.52 -13.82 5.55
C ASN A 7 -12.02 -13.69 5.92
N LYS A 8 -11.12 -14.10 5.03
CA LYS A 8 -9.67 -13.92 5.22
C LYS A 8 -9.31 -12.44 5.36
N CYS A 9 -9.87 -11.57 4.52
CA CYS A 9 -9.65 -10.12 4.61
C CYS A 9 -10.18 -9.54 5.93
N ALA A 10 -11.40 -9.91 6.34
CA ALA A 10 -12.01 -9.44 7.59
C ALA A 10 -11.25 -9.96 8.83
N ALA A 11 -10.74 -11.19 8.78
CA ALA A 11 -9.89 -11.75 9.83
C ALA A 11 -8.56 -10.99 9.93
N ASN A 12 -7.94 -10.62 8.79
CA ASN A 12 -6.76 -9.75 8.76
C ASN A 12 -7.06 -8.38 9.38
N ALA A 13 -8.20 -7.77 9.07
CA ALA A 13 -8.60 -6.49 9.68
C ALA A 13 -8.68 -6.60 11.21
N ALA A 14 -9.29 -7.68 11.72
CA ALA A 14 -9.36 -7.93 13.16
C ALA A 14 -7.97 -8.16 13.79
N ARG A 15 -7.06 -8.87 13.09
CA ARG A 15 -5.66 -9.05 13.49
C ARG A 15 -4.94 -7.71 13.58
N ILE A 16 -5.04 -6.89 12.53
CA ILE A 16 -4.42 -5.56 12.45
C ILE A 16 -4.90 -4.68 13.61
N ASN A 17 -6.21 -4.64 13.87
CA ASN A 17 -6.79 -3.87 14.97
C ASN A 17 -6.30 -4.34 16.35
N ARG A 18 -6.23 -5.65 16.58
CA ARG A 18 -5.66 -6.19 17.81
C ARG A 18 -4.19 -5.84 17.96
N PHE A 19 -3.39 -5.99 16.91
CA PHE A 19 -1.96 -5.68 16.91
C PHE A 19 -1.72 -4.20 17.27
N GLU A 20 -2.42 -3.29 16.58
CA GLU A 20 -2.31 -1.84 16.86
C GLU A 20 -2.68 -1.49 18.29
N ARG A 21 -3.69 -2.19 18.90
CA ARG A 21 -4.12 -1.92 20.28
C ARG A 21 -3.21 -2.54 21.34
N SER A 22 -2.68 -3.74 21.07
CA SER A 22 -1.91 -4.51 22.06
C SER A 22 -0.42 -4.16 22.08
N ASP A 23 0.15 -3.78 20.94
CA ASP A 23 1.57 -3.47 20.78
C ASP A 23 1.77 -2.35 19.75
N LYS A 24 1.66 -1.11 20.20
CA LYS A 24 1.82 0.06 19.34
C LYS A 24 3.21 0.17 18.73
N LEU A 25 4.25 -0.12 19.50
CA LEU A 25 5.63 -0.05 19.00
C LEU A 25 5.86 -1.08 17.88
N GLY A 26 5.46 -2.33 18.11
CA GLY A 26 5.53 -3.39 17.11
C GLY A 26 4.74 -3.04 15.86
N PHE A 27 3.54 -2.46 16.00
CA PHE A 27 2.72 -2.01 14.87
C PHE A 27 3.40 -0.91 14.04
N TRP A 28 4.00 0.10 14.70
CA TRP A 28 4.74 1.17 14.03
C TRP A 28 6.01 0.64 13.33
N LEU A 29 6.74 -0.26 13.98
CA LEU A 29 7.92 -0.92 13.37
C LEU A 29 7.52 -1.75 12.16
N SER A 30 6.46 -2.57 12.26
CA SER A 30 5.95 -3.35 11.13
C SER A 30 5.47 -2.47 9.97
N SER A 31 4.84 -1.33 10.28
CA SER A 31 4.48 -0.35 9.26
C SER A 31 5.73 0.29 8.62
N ALA A 32 6.75 0.63 9.41
CA ALA A 32 8.01 1.16 8.89
C ALA A 32 8.72 0.13 7.98
N MET A 33 8.71 -1.16 8.36
CA MET A 33 9.24 -2.24 7.51
C MET A 33 8.55 -2.27 6.15
N ALA A 34 7.23 -2.11 6.08
CA ALA A 34 6.53 -2.08 4.80
C ALA A 34 6.98 -0.92 3.90
N GLY A 35 7.15 0.27 4.46
CA GLY A 35 7.72 1.41 3.73
C GLY A 35 9.12 1.15 3.22
N ALA A 36 9.98 0.56 4.06
CA ALA A 36 11.33 0.17 3.68
C ALA A 36 11.34 -0.91 2.57
N TYR A 37 10.50 -1.93 2.66
CA TYR A 37 10.40 -2.99 1.64
C TYR A 37 9.96 -2.45 0.28
N VAL A 38 8.96 -1.57 0.26
CA VAL A 38 8.57 -0.86 -0.96
C VAL A 38 9.71 0.01 -1.45
N GLY A 39 10.43 0.65 -0.55
CA GLY A 39 11.59 1.47 -0.85
C GLY A 39 12.74 0.69 -1.49
N LEU A 40 13.06 -0.51 -1.02
CA LEU A 40 14.04 -1.39 -1.66
C LEU A 40 13.64 -1.71 -3.11
N GLY A 41 12.35 -1.91 -3.37
CA GLY A 41 11.84 -2.08 -4.73
C GLY A 41 12.04 -0.81 -5.57
N ILE A 42 11.80 0.37 -5.02
CA ILE A 42 12.05 1.67 -5.71
C ILE A 42 13.53 1.84 -6.05
N ILE A 43 14.41 1.58 -5.11
CA ILE A 43 15.86 1.63 -5.35
C ILE A 43 16.25 0.70 -6.50
N LEU A 44 15.78 -0.56 -6.46
CA LEU A 44 16.08 -1.54 -7.50
C LEU A 44 15.64 -1.06 -8.88
N ILE A 45 14.39 -0.61 -9.03
CA ILE A 45 13.87 -0.24 -10.36
C ILE A 45 14.54 1.01 -10.93
N PHE A 46 14.91 1.98 -10.10
CA PHE A 46 15.64 3.16 -10.58
C PHE A 46 17.10 2.84 -10.88
N THR A 47 17.73 1.92 -10.14
CA THR A 47 19.06 1.40 -10.47
C THR A 47 19.06 0.75 -11.86
N LEU A 48 18.14 -0.20 -12.09
CA LEU A 48 18.02 -0.89 -13.37
C LEU A 48 17.54 0.03 -14.49
N GLY A 49 16.61 0.93 -14.21
CA GLY A 49 16.11 1.90 -15.17
C GLY A 49 17.17 2.85 -15.71
N ASN A 50 18.21 3.14 -14.94
CA ASN A 50 19.36 3.94 -15.39
C ASN A 50 20.29 3.15 -16.36
N LEU A 51 20.28 1.82 -16.30
CA LEU A 51 21.18 0.95 -17.07
C LEU A 51 20.62 0.54 -18.43
N VAL A 52 19.33 0.79 -18.70
CA VAL A 52 18.66 0.29 -19.89
C VAL A 52 18.19 1.41 -20.80
N ASP A 53 18.01 1.09 -22.09
CA ASP A 53 17.47 2.02 -23.07
C ASP A 53 16.09 2.56 -22.65
N PRO A 54 15.81 3.86 -22.86
CA PRO A 54 14.53 4.47 -22.51
C PRO A 54 13.29 3.75 -23.07
N SER A 55 13.37 3.11 -24.25
CA SER A 55 12.25 2.42 -24.89
C SER A 55 11.77 1.18 -24.12
N ILE A 56 12.70 0.45 -23.48
CA ILE A 56 12.38 -0.77 -22.70
C ILE A 56 12.32 -0.52 -21.19
N ARG A 57 12.70 0.68 -20.75
CA ARG A 57 12.79 1.05 -19.34
C ARG A 57 11.51 0.77 -18.54
N PRO A 58 10.29 1.14 -19.01
CA PRO A 58 9.07 0.86 -18.24
C PRO A 58 8.84 -0.64 -18.02
N LEU A 59 9.18 -1.46 -19.01
CA LEU A 59 9.06 -2.91 -18.92
C LEU A 59 10.04 -3.49 -17.89
N VAL A 60 11.32 -3.09 -17.93
CA VAL A 60 12.34 -3.59 -17.02
C VAL A 60 12.03 -3.16 -15.57
N MET A 61 11.69 -1.89 -15.36
CA MET A 61 11.29 -1.37 -14.06
C MET A 61 10.03 -2.10 -13.53
N GLY A 62 9.04 -2.31 -14.37
CA GLY A 62 7.82 -3.03 -14.01
C GLY A 62 8.08 -4.49 -13.66
N ALA A 63 8.86 -5.19 -14.47
CA ALA A 63 9.18 -6.60 -14.27
C ALA A 63 9.94 -6.86 -12.96
N THR A 64 10.71 -5.91 -12.48
CA THR A 64 11.54 -6.06 -11.26
C THR A 64 10.86 -5.52 -10.00
N PHE A 65 9.81 -4.71 -10.12
CA PHE A 65 9.13 -4.15 -8.95
C PHE A 65 8.30 -5.16 -8.15
N GLY A 66 8.05 -6.34 -8.69
CA GLY A 66 7.34 -7.42 -7.99
C GLY A 66 7.93 -7.76 -6.62
N ILE A 67 9.24 -7.53 -6.42
CA ILE A 67 9.93 -7.71 -5.14
C ILE A 67 9.28 -6.91 -4.01
N ALA A 68 8.84 -5.68 -4.27
CA ALA A 68 8.30 -4.78 -3.25
C ALA A 68 7.11 -5.40 -2.49
N LEU A 69 6.07 -5.82 -3.22
CA LEU A 69 4.88 -6.42 -2.59
C LEU A 69 5.12 -7.87 -2.16
N THR A 70 6.06 -8.58 -2.79
CA THR A 70 6.49 -9.90 -2.35
C THR A 70 7.07 -9.82 -0.94
N LEU A 71 7.98 -8.89 -0.67
CA LEU A 71 8.53 -8.67 0.67
C LEU A 71 7.44 -8.30 1.66
N VAL A 72 6.53 -7.40 1.31
CA VAL A 72 5.41 -7.00 2.19
C VAL A 72 4.54 -8.19 2.58
N ILE A 73 4.16 -9.04 1.61
CA ILE A 73 3.20 -10.14 1.84
C ILE A 73 3.89 -11.35 2.46
N ILE A 74 5.08 -11.73 1.98
CA ILE A 74 5.72 -13.00 2.33
C ILE A 74 6.62 -12.83 3.57
N ALA A 75 7.41 -11.75 3.66
CA ALA A 75 8.17 -11.46 4.88
C ALA A 75 7.26 -10.91 6.00
N GLY A 76 6.13 -10.32 5.64
CA GLY A 76 5.11 -9.83 6.57
C GLY A 76 5.38 -8.41 7.05
N SER A 77 4.47 -7.48 6.73
CA SER A 77 4.52 -6.10 7.21
C SER A 77 3.18 -5.39 6.96
N GLU A 78 2.98 -4.23 7.60
CA GLU A 78 1.71 -3.51 7.57
C GLU A 78 1.74 -2.38 6.52
N LEU A 79 1.14 -2.63 5.34
CA LEU A 79 1.14 -1.71 4.22
C LEU A 79 -0.19 -0.95 4.12
N PHE A 80 -0.14 0.38 4.10
CA PHE A 80 -1.30 1.28 4.01
C PHE A 80 -2.24 0.93 2.85
N THR A 81 -1.73 0.74 1.65
CA THR A 81 -2.53 0.48 0.46
C THR A 81 -3.32 -0.82 0.55
N GLY A 82 -2.75 -1.89 1.11
CA GLY A 82 -3.46 -3.14 1.40
C GLY A 82 -4.48 -2.98 2.53
N HIS A 83 -4.18 -2.17 3.54
CA HIS A 83 -5.09 -1.90 4.65
C HIS A 83 -6.39 -1.23 4.20
N THR A 84 -6.38 -0.39 3.16
CA THR A 84 -7.60 0.24 2.64
C THR A 84 -8.66 -0.80 2.26
N MET A 85 -8.26 -1.92 1.68
CA MET A 85 -9.14 -3.04 1.35
C MET A 85 -9.50 -3.88 2.58
N PHE A 86 -8.50 -4.32 3.36
CA PHE A 86 -8.73 -5.21 4.52
C PHE A 86 -9.67 -4.59 5.54
N LEU A 87 -9.39 -3.34 5.94
CA LEU A 87 -10.19 -2.66 6.96
C LEU A 87 -11.63 -2.41 6.48
N THR A 88 -11.82 -2.16 5.18
CA THR A 88 -13.17 -2.03 4.60
C THR A 88 -13.97 -3.33 4.77
N PHE A 89 -13.38 -4.49 4.46
CA PHE A 89 -14.03 -5.77 4.72
C PHE A 89 -14.26 -6.01 6.22
N GLY A 90 -13.31 -5.60 7.07
CA GLY A 90 -13.45 -5.69 8.52
C GLY A 90 -14.64 -4.91 9.06
N VAL A 91 -14.84 -3.67 8.60
CA VAL A 91 -16.00 -2.85 8.95
C VAL A 91 -17.30 -3.47 8.43
N LYS A 92 -17.33 -3.90 7.16
CA LYS A 92 -18.53 -4.50 6.55
C LYS A 92 -18.94 -5.82 7.20
N ALA A 93 -17.98 -6.62 7.67
CA ALA A 93 -18.21 -7.87 8.38
C ALA A 93 -18.41 -7.68 9.91
N GLY A 94 -18.42 -6.45 10.42
CA GLY A 94 -18.59 -6.15 11.84
C GLY A 94 -17.45 -6.65 12.73
N LYS A 95 -16.24 -6.84 12.18
CA LYS A 95 -15.05 -7.28 12.93
C LYS A 95 -14.27 -6.13 13.54
N ILE A 96 -14.42 -4.93 13.00
CA ILE A 96 -13.86 -3.67 13.48
C ILE A 96 -14.86 -2.55 13.22
N THR A 97 -14.68 -1.42 13.90
CA THR A 97 -15.52 -0.24 13.71
C THR A 97 -14.96 0.71 12.64
N MET A 98 -15.77 1.65 12.17
CA MET A 98 -15.31 2.74 11.30
C MET A 98 -14.25 3.61 12.01
N ALA A 99 -14.39 3.83 13.31
CA ALA A 99 -13.40 4.55 14.11
C ALA A 99 -12.05 3.83 14.14
N ASP A 100 -12.04 2.49 14.17
CA ASP A 100 -10.82 1.70 14.08
C ASP A 100 -10.13 1.88 12.71
N LEU A 101 -10.89 1.85 11.62
CA LEU A 101 -10.38 2.11 10.27
C LEU A 101 -9.74 3.50 10.18
N LEU A 102 -10.45 4.53 10.63
CA LEU A 102 -9.97 5.92 10.61
C LEU A 102 -8.75 6.15 11.50
N ARG A 103 -8.58 5.37 12.57
CA ARG A 103 -7.41 5.41 13.46
C ARG A 103 -6.21 4.70 12.86
N ILE A 104 -6.40 3.51 12.28
CA ILE A 104 -5.32 2.64 11.80
C ILE A 104 -4.68 3.18 10.51
N LEU A 105 -5.49 3.63 9.55
CA LEU A 105 -4.97 4.05 8.24
C LEU A 105 -3.91 5.16 8.33
N PRO A 106 -4.13 6.27 9.08
CA PRO A 106 -3.10 7.32 9.18
C PRO A 106 -1.83 6.85 9.87
N GLN A 107 -1.94 5.98 10.88
CA GLN A 107 -0.78 5.42 11.58
C GLN A 107 0.05 4.53 10.66
N THR A 108 -0.60 3.65 9.89
CA THR A 108 0.09 2.82 8.90
C THR A 108 0.77 3.67 7.84
N TRP A 109 0.08 4.69 7.31
CA TRP A 109 0.64 5.62 6.32
C TRP A 109 1.89 6.34 6.87
N ALA A 110 1.82 6.85 8.08
CA ALA A 110 2.95 7.53 8.73
C ALA A 110 4.11 6.57 9.03
N GLY A 111 3.82 5.34 9.47
CA GLY A 111 4.84 4.30 9.64
C GLY A 111 5.54 3.96 8.32
N ASN A 112 4.76 3.79 7.23
CA ASN A 112 5.34 3.55 5.90
C ASN A 112 6.24 4.74 5.47
N LEU A 113 5.84 5.98 5.74
CA LEU A 113 6.67 7.17 5.46
C LEU A 113 8.00 7.12 6.22
N ILE A 114 7.98 6.79 7.51
CA ILE A 114 9.20 6.65 8.32
C ILE A 114 10.14 5.62 7.70
N GLY A 115 9.63 4.43 7.37
CA GLY A 115 10.44 3.37 6.75
C GLY A 115 11.01 3.75 5.38
N SER A 116 10.21 4.45 4.57
CA SER A 116 10.64 4.98 3.27
C SER A 116 11.78 5.99 3.41
N ILE A 117 11.70 6.89 4.40
CA ILE A 117 12.76 7.87 4.69
C ILE A 117 14.02 7.16 5.18
N VAL A 118 13.88 6.20 6.11
CA VAL A 118 15.03 5.47 6.67
C VAL A 118 15.78 4.72 5.58
N VAL A 119 15.10 3.97 4.71
CA VAL A 119 15.79 3.24 3.63
C VAL A 119 16.42 4.18 2.61
N ALA A 120 15.80 5.33 2.33
CA ALA A 120 16.37 6.35 1.47
C ALA A 120 17.64 6.98 2.08
N LEU A 121 17.65 7.26 3.39
CA LEU A 121 18.82 7.72 4.12
C LEU A 121 19.95 6.69 4.08
N ILE A 122 19.68 5.43 4.40
CA ILE A 122 20.69 4.36 4.36
C ILE A 122 21.31 4.27 2.96
N TYR A 123 20.49 4.28 1.93
CA TYR A 123 20.97 4.22 0.54
C TYR A 123 21.82 5.45 0.18
N SER A 124 21.36 6.64 0.55
CA SER A 124 22.04 7.90 0.24
C SER A 124 23.41 8.01 0.91
N TYR A 125 23.54 7.59 2.16
CA TYR A 125 24.82 7.62 2.91
C TYR A 125 25.65 6.36 2.72
N GLY A 126 25.10 5.27 2.16
CA GLY A 126 25.82 4.05 1.85
C GLY A 126 26.78 4.14 0.66
N GLY A 127 26.95 5.33 0.09
CA GLY A 127 27.88 5.57 -1.02
C GLY A 127 27.40 5.05 -2.38
N SER A 128 26.17 4.60 -2.47
CA SER A 128 25.52 4.25 -3.73
C SER A 128 24.96 5.50 -4.39
N LEU A 129 24.93 5.52 -5.71
CA LEU A 129 24.54 6.61 -6.59
C LEU A 129 23.41 7.50 -6.03
N LEU A 130 23.79 8.59 -5.35
CA LEU A 130 22.82 9.64 -5.00
C LEU A 130 22.18 10.17 -6.29
N PRO A 131 20.85 10.31 -6.33
CA PRO A 131 20.23 10.99 -7.46
C PRO A 131 20.78 12.42 -7.55
N ASP A 132 21.48 12.72 -8.63
CA ASP A 132 21.77 14.11 -9.00
C ASP A 132 20.57 14.73 -9.71
N ALA A 133 20.58 16.04 -9.93
CA ALA A 133 19.50 16.75 -10.61
C ALA A 133 19.27 16.26 -12.07
N GLY A 134 20.23 15.56 -12.66
CA GLY A 134 20.16 14.95 -13.98
C GLY A 134 19.68 13.49 -13.97
N SER A 135 19.60 12.83 -12.81
CA SER A 135 19.26 11.43 -12.70
C SER A 135 17.82 11.12 -13.12
N LEU A 136 17.57 9.88 -13.51
CA LEU A 136 16.22 9.39 -13.82
C LEU A 136 15.29 9.54 -12.60
N ALA A 137 15.77 9.19 -11.41
CA ALA A 137 14.98 9.27 -10.19
C ALA A 137 14.52 10.70 -9.90
N HIS A 138 15.43 11.69 -10.01
CA HIS A 138 15.08 13.10 -9.78
C HIS A 138 14.12 13.63 -10.86
N LYS A 139 14.37 13.34 -12.15
CA LYS A 139 13.47 13.75 -13.24
C LYS A 139 12.05 13.21 -13.06
N VAL A 140 11.93 11.95 -12.65
CA VAL A 140 10.62 11.34 -12.38
C VAL A 140 9.99 11.93 -11.12
N ALA A 141 10.75 12.14 -10.05
CA ALA A 141 10.26 12.77 -8.83
C ALA A 141 9.71 14.18 -9.10
N LEU A 142 10.49 15.01 -9.81
CA LEU A 142 10.09 16.37 -10.16
C LEU A 142 8.81 16.38 -11.00
N ALA A 143 8.73 15.54 -12.04
CA ALA A 143 7.53 15.44 -12.88
C ALA A 143 6.29 15.02 -12.07
N LYS A 144 6.45 14.12 -11.11
CA LYS A 144 5.36 13.68 -10.21
C LYS A 144 4.88 14.81 -9.26
N THR A 145 5.79 15.65 -8.76
CA THR A 145 5.41 16.77 -7.87
C THR A 145 4.70 17.91 -8.60
N GLN A 146 4.84 17.98 -9.92
CA GLN A 146 4.22 19.02 -10.77
C GLN A 146 2.97 18.53 -11.51
N ALA A 147 2.63 17.25 -11.42
CA ALA A 147 1.50 16.69 -12.14
C ALA A 147 0.14 17.23 -11.62
N PRO A 148 -0.86 17.40 -12.50
CA PRO A 148 -2.18 17.88 -12.10
C PRO A 148 -2.87 16.95 -11.09
N ALA A 149 -3.58 17.53 -10.12
CA ALA A 149 -4.27 16.83 -9.04
C ALA A 149 -5.17 15.67 -9.54
N LEU A 150 -6.00 15.94 -10.55
CA LEU A 150 -6.90 14.94 -11.13
C LEU A 150 -6.12 13.76 -11.76
N THR A 151 -5.02 14.05 -12.44
CA THR A 151 -4.16 13.01 -13.02
C THR A 151 -3.56 12.11 -11.94
N LEU A 152 -3.05 12.72 -10.85
CA LEU A 152 -2.48 11.99 -9.71
C LEU A 152 -3.54 11.12 -9.03
N PHE A 153 -4.72 11.66 -8.80
CA PHE A 153 -5.84 10.97 -8.18
C PHE A 153 -6.29 9.76 -9.01
N MET A 154 -6.52 9.93 -10.32
CA MET A 154 -6.94 8.85 -11.21
C MET A 154 -5.89 7.76 -11.37
N LYS A 155 -4.61 8.13 -11.53
CA LYS A 155 -3.49 7.18 -11.53
C LYS A 155 -3.35 6.47 -10.19
N GLY A 156 -3.64 7.14 -9.08
CA GLY A 156 -3.70 6.56 -7.75
C GLY A 156 -4.78 5.47 -7.64
N ILE A 157 -5.98 5.71 -8.19
CA ILE A 157 -7.06 4.72 -8.24
C ILE A 157 -6.60 3.47 -9.01
N LEU A 158 -6.10 3.63 -10.23
CA LEU A 158 -5.67 2.51 -11.07
C LEU A 158 -4.54 1.70 -10.43
N CYS A 159 -3.60 2.38 -9.78
CA CYS A 159 -2.49 1.74 -9.09
C CYS A 159 -2.98 0.84 -7.95
N ASN A 160 -3.74 1.39 -7.00
CA ASN A 160 -4.13 0.61 -5.83
C ASN A 160 -5.21 -0.45 -6.15
N TRP A 161 -5.91 -0.32 -7.26
CA TRP A 161 -6.73 -1.41 -7.76
C TRP A 161 -5.87 -2.65 -8.05
N LEU A 162 -4.76 -2.48 -8.77
CA LEU A 162 -3.83 -3.57 -9.07
C LEU A 162 -3.11 -4.10 -7.82
N VAL A 163 -2.69 -3.23 -6.90
CA VAL A 163 -2.07 -3.65 -5.62
C VAL A 163 -3.04 -4.48 -4.79
N CYS A 164 -4.27 -4.03 -4.63
CA CYS A 164 -5.28 -4.78 -3.90
C CYS A 164 -5.69 -6.08 -4.62
N LEU A 165 -5.73 -6.09 -5.97
CA LEU A 165 -5.93 -7.32 -6.76
C LEU A 165 -4.79 -8.32 -6.54
N ALA A 166 -3.54 -7.86 -6.50
CA ALA A 166 -2.40 -8.71 -6.21
C ALA A 166 -2.56 -9.41 -4.84
N ILE A 167 -2.93 -8.64 -3.81
CA ILE A 167 -3.19 -9.17 -2.46
C ILE A 167 -4.39 -10.13 -2.47
N TRP A 168 -5.48 -9.75 -3.13
CA TRP A 168 -6.69 -10.56 -3.27
C TRP A 168 -6.40 -11.91 -3.92
N MET A 169 -5.66 -11.90 -5.04
CA MET A 169 -5.25 -13.13 -5.72
C MET A 169 -4.27 -13.95 -4.89
N ALA A 170 -3.35 -13.31 -4.18
CA ALA A 170 -2.41 -13.99 -3.28
C ALA A 170 -3.10 -14.73 -2.12
N LEU A 171 -4.27 -14.24 -1.67
CA LEU A 171 -5.10 -14.93 -0.66
C LEU A 171 -5.87 -16.14 -1.23
N ARG A 172 -5.94 -16.28 -2.55
CA ARG A 172 -6.67 -17.32 -3.29
C ARG A 172 -5.76 -18.33 -3.97
N THR A 173 -4.45 -18.12 -3.90
CA THR A 173 -3.44 -18.96 -4.56
C THR A 173 -2.35 -19.39 -3.59
N GLU A 174 -1.62 -20.44 -3.95
CA GLU A 174 -0.52 -20.99 -3.17
C GLU A 174 0.72 -21.19 -4.04
N GLY A 175 1.87 -21.42 -3.40
CA GLY A 175 3.12 -21.69 -4.09
C GLY A 175 3.50 -20.64 -5.13
N ALA A 176 3.99 -21.08 -6.29
CA ALA A 176 4.45 -20.20 -7.37
C ALA A 176 3.35 -19.29 -7.94
N ALA A 177 2.11 -19.75 -7.97
CA ALA A 177 0.99 -18.95 -8.49
C ALA A 177 0.78 -17.66 -7.71
N ARG A 178 1.06 -17.65 -6.40
CA ARG A 178 1.00 -16.45 -5.56
C ARG A 178 2.01 -15.40 -6.00
N PHE A 179 3.26 -15.80 -6.27
CA PHE A 179 4.30 -14.90 -6.75
C PHE A 179 3.99 -14.35 -8.14
N ILE A 180 3.49 -15.18 -9.04
CA ILE A 180 3.09 -14.78 -10.39
C ILE A 180 1.97 -13.74 -10.33
N ALA A 181 0.95 -13.94 -9.49
CA ALA A 181 -0.15 -13.00 -9.31
C ALA A 181 0.33 -11.62 -8.81
N ILE A 182 1.22 -11.60 -7.82
CA ILE A 182 1.84 -10.38 -7.31
C ILE A 182 2.64 -9.71 -8.42
N TRP A 183 3.54 -10.46 -9.05
CA TRP A 183 4.45 -9.96 -10.09
C TRP A 183 3.70 -9.30 -11.26
N TRP A 184 2.65 -9.96 -11.77
CA TRP A 184 1.84 -9.50 -12.90
C TRP A 184 1.17 -8.16 -12.63
N CYS A 185 0.56 -8.00 -11.47
CA CYS A 185 -0.09 -6.75 -11.09
C CYS A 185 0.90 -5.60 -10.90
N LEU A 186 2.06 -5.87 -10.33
CA LEU A 186 3.08 -4.86 -10.08
C LEU A 186 3.79 -4.45 -11.37
N LEU A 187 4.06 -5.41 -12.27
CA LEU A 187 4.53 -5.11 -13.63
C LEU A 187 3.55 -4.15 -14.31
N ALA A 188 2.27 -4.50 -14.30
CA ALA A 188 1.24 -3.72 -14.97
C ALA A 188 1.20 -2.27 -14.47
N PHE A 189 1.20 -2.04 -13.14
CA PHE A 189 1.08 -0.66 -12.65
C PHE A 189 2.33 0.19 -12.86
N ILE A 190 3.54 -0.38 -12.73
CA ILE A 190 4.78 0.37 -12.97
C ILE A 190 4.96 0.68 -14.45
N ALA A 191 4.79 -0.32 -15.32
CA ALA A 191 4.95 -0.14 -16.77
C ALA A 191 3.94 0.87 -17.34
N SER A 192 2.73 0.94 -16.76
CA SER A 192 1.69 1.92 -17.13
C SER A 192 1.87 3.31 -16.48
N GLY A 193 2.84 3.50 -15.61
CA GLY A 193 3.14 4.79 -14.98
C GLY A 193 2.04 5.26 -14.02
N TYR A 194 1.41 4.33 -13.27
CA TYR A 194 0.44 4.66 -12.24
C TYR A 194 1.11 5.14 -10.95
N GLU A 195 0.32 5.64 -10.00
CA GLU A 195 0.80 6.37 -8.82
C GLU A 195 0.55 5.60 -7.52
N HIS A 196 1.63 5.23 -6.82
CA HIS A 196 1.58 4.56 -5.51
C HIS A 196 2.14 5.49 -4.43
N SER A 197 1.32 5.89 -3.47
CA SER A 197 1.73 6.87 -2.44
C SER A 197 2.98 6.42 -1.67
N ILE A 198 3.03 5.15 -1.23
CA ILE A 198 4.15 4.65 -0.43
C ILE A 198 5.43 4.51 -1.27
N ALA A 199 5.32 4.08 -2.53
CA ALA A 199 6.47 4.05 -3.45
C ALA A 199 7.01 5.46 -3.72
N ASN A 200 6.13 6.44 -3.88
CA ASN A 200 6.51 7.83 -4.08
C ASN A 200 7.25 8.41 -2.86
N MET A 201 6.93 7.99 -1.62
CA MET A 201 7.64 8.44 -0.42
C MET A 201 9.14 8.19 -0.51
N THR A 202 9.55 6.99 -0.91
CA THR A 202 10.98 6.65 -1.05
C THR A 202 11.61 7.42 -2.21
N LEU A 203 10.94 7.49 -3.36
CA LEU A 203 11.44 8.24 -4.51
C LEU A 203 11.66 9.72 -4.16
N PHE A 204 10.72 10.32 -3.45
CA PHE A 204 10.81 11.70 -3.02
C PHE A 204 11.92 11.91 -1.99
N ALA A 205 12.06 10.99 -1.03
CA ALA A 205 13.14 11.05 -0.04
C ALA A 205 14.52 10.92 -0.70
N LEU A 206 14.71 9.98 -1.63
CA LEU A 206 15.94 9.83 -2.40
C LEU A 206 16.32 11.12 -3.16
N SER A 207 15.32 11.72 -3.84
CA SER A 207 15.55 12.97 -4.57
C SER A 207 15.80 14.15 -3.64
N TRP A 208 15.22 14.15 -2.44
CA TRP A 208 15.43 15.21 -1.44
C TRP A 208 16.81 15.17 -0.80
N PHE A 209 17.33 13.97 -0.52
CA PHE A 209 18.68 13.80 0.04
C PHE A 209 19.79 13.93 -1.01
N GLY A 210 19.46 13.79 -2.29
CA GLY A 210 20.35 14.05 -3.41
C GLY A 210 20.43 15.54 -3.78
N ALA A 211 21.20 15.85 -4.82
CA ALA A 211 21.21 17.18 -5.42
C ALA A 211 19.91 17.38 -6.22
N HIS A 212 19.03 18.26 -5.77
CA HIS A 212 17.76 18.54 -6.42
C HIS A 212 17.66 19.99 -6.90
N SER A 213 16.80 20.23 -7.90
CA SER A 213 16.54 21.56 -8.42
C SER A 213 15.66 22.39 -7.46
N GLU A 214 15.71 23.71 -7.53
CA GLU A 214 14.86 24.62 -6.74
C GLU A 214 13.36 24.40 -7.01
N ALA A 215 12.99 23.90 -8.20
CA ALA A 215 11.62 23.58 -8.55
C ALA A 215 11.07 22.36 -7.78
N TYR A 216 11.94 21.56 -7.14
CA TYR A 216 11.56 20.41 -6.34
C TYR A 216 11.31 20.82 -4.89
N THR A 217 10.05 20.97 -4.50
CA THR A 217 9.64 21.58 -3.23
C THR A 217 8.86 20.61 -2.33
N LEU A 218 8.90 20.86 -1.03
CA LEU A 218 8.04 20.12 -0.06
C LEU A 218 6.55 20.30 -0.37
N GLY A 219 6.14 21.47 -0.86
CA GLY A 219 4.77 21.71 -1.30
C GLY A 219 4.35 20.80 -2.44
N GLY A 220 5.23 20.60 -3.45
CA GLY A 220 5.00 19.67 -4.56
C GLY A 220 4.95 18.21 -4.09
N ILE A 221 5.84 17.81 -3.16
CA ILE A 221 5.80 16.48 -2.54
C ILE A 221 4.45 16.27 -1.82
N GLY A 222 4.04 17.21 -0.98
CA GLY A 222 2.76 17.16 -0.26
C GLY A 222 1.56 17.11 -1.20
N HIS A 223 1.59 17.90 -2.29
CA HIS A 223 0.56 17.87 -3.34
C HIS A 223 0.43 16.46 -3.96
N ASN A 224 1.54 15.85 -4.40
CA ASN A 224 1.49 14.50 -4.96
C ASN A 224 0.99 13.48 -3.94
N LEU A 225 1.59 13.44 -2.75
CA LEU A 225 1.23 12.46 -1.72
C LEU A 225 -0.25 12.58 -1.32
N LEU A 226 -0.80 13.77 -1.24
CA LEU A 226 -2.21 14.00 -0.93
C LEU A 226 -3.13 13.34 -1.97
N TRP A 227 -2.98 13.73 -3.25
CA TRP A 227 -3.89 13.27 -4.29
C TRP A 227 -3.72 11.79 -4.62
N VAL A 228 -2.49 11.29 -4.59
CA VAL A 228 -2.23 9.87 -4.79
C VAL A 228 -2.77 9.03 -3.63
N THR A 229 -2.58 9.47 -2.38
CA THR A 229 -3.11 8.77 -1.20
C THR A 229 -4.65 8.70 -1.23
N LEU A 230 -5.31 9.80 -1.60
CA LEU A 230 -6.77 9.80 -1.78
C LEU A 230 -7.21 8.83 -2.87
N GLY A 231 -6.53 8.82 -4.03
CA GLY A 231 -6.82 7.89 -5.11
C GLY A 231 -6.62 6.43 -4.70
N ASN A 232 -5.48 6.14 -4.03
CA ASN A 232 -5.22 4.80 -3.51
C ASN A 232 -6.31 4.37 -2.49
N THR A 233 -6.73 5.27 -1.61
CA THR A 233 -7.78 4.99 -0.61
C THR A 233 -9.13 4.69 -1.28
N VAL A 234 -9.54 5.54 -2.21
CA VAL A 234 -10.79 5.34 -2.97
C VAL A 234 -10.79 3.97 -3.66
N SER A 235 -9.69 3.60 -4.29
CA SER A 235 -9.58 2.31 -4.97
C SER A 235 -9.76 1.12 -4.01
N GLY A 236 -9.00 1.10 -2.92
CA GLY A 236 -9.06 -0.01 -1.96
C GLY A 236 -10.40 -0.11 -1.24
N VAL A 237 -11.01 1.05 -0.92
CA VAL A 237 -12.31 1.10 -0.23
C VAL A 237 -13.46 0.79 -1.20
N LEU A 238 -13.60 1.56 -2.30
CA LEU A 238 -14.77 1.46 -3.16
C LEU A 238 -14.67 0.31 -4.15
N PHE A 239 -13.58 0.24 -4.94
CA PHE A 239 -13.49 -0.75 -6.03
C PHE A 239 -13.21 -2.15 -5.52
N MET A 240 -12.34 -2.30 -4.52
CA MET A 240 -11.99 -3.61 -3.99
C MET A 240 -12.86 -4.00 -2.79
N GLY A 241 -12.88 -3.21 -1.72
CA GLY A 241 -13.62 -3.54 -0.51
C GLY A 241 -15.12 -3.61 -0.74
N LEU A 242 -15.73 -2.50 -1.12
CA LEU A 242 -17.17 -2.45 -1.36
C LEU A 242 -17.56 -3.18 -2.66
N GLY A 243 -16.76 -3.10 -3.71
CA GLY A 243 -17.02 -3.77 -4.98
C GLY A 243 -17.20 -5.28 -4.78
N TYR A 244 -16.22 -5.98 -4.20
CA TYR A 244 -16.33 -7.41 -3.95
C TYR A 244 -17.38 -7.75 -2.86
N TRP A 245 -17.58 -6.88 -1.87
CA TRP A 245 -18.63 -7.07 -0.89
C TRP A 245 -20.01 -7.12 -1.54
N TYR A 246 -20.32 -6.17 -2.42
CA TYR A 246 -21.63 -6.10 -3.06
C TYR A 246 -21.76 -7.06 -4.25
N ALA A 247 -20.68 -7.45 -4.90
CA ALA A 247 -20.66 -8.51 -5.90
C ALA A 247 -20.90 -9.93 -5.30
N THR A 248 -20.79 -10.08 -3.98
CA THR A 248 -21.13 -11.32 -3.27
C THR A 248 -22.63 -11.36 -2.98
N PRO A 249 -23.33 -12.45 -3.31
CA PRO A 249 -24.76 -12.61 -2.99
C PRO A 249 -25.02 -12.34 -1.49
N LYS A 250 -26.11 -11.64 -1.17
CA LYS A 250 -26.40 -11.20 0.20
C LYS A 250 -26.41 -12.36 1.20
N ALA A 251 -26.97 -13.52 0.79
CA ALA A 251 -27.01 -14.73 1.62
C ALA A 251 -25.62 -15.36 1.89
N GLU A 252 -24.62 -15.04 1.06
CA GLU A 252 -23.26 -15.59 1.18
C GLU A 252 -22.31 -14.61 1.87
N ARG A 253 -22.76 -13.40 2.21
CA ARG A 253 -21.90 -12.41 2.90
C ARG A 253 -21.67 -12.86 4.34
N PRO A 254 -20.48 -12.63 4.91
CA PRO A 254 -20.25 -12.83 6.32
C PRO A 254 -21.30 -12.11 7.17
N ALA A 255 -21.90 -12.82 8.13
CA ALA A 255 -22.83 -12.20 9.08
C ALA A 255 -22.06 -11.19 9.92
N ALA A 256 -22.60 -9.99 10.09
CA ALA A 256 -22.07 -9.02 11.06
C ALA A 256 -22.24 -9.67 12.46
N VAL A 257 -21.15 -9.79 13.20
CA VAL A 257 -21.21 -10.23 14.60
C VAL A 257 -21.76 -9.04 15.39
N HIS A 258 -23.09 -8.97 15.52
CA HIS A 258 -23.67 -8.20 16.61
C HIS A 258 -23.27 -8.94 17.90
N GLU A 259 -22.51 -8.30 18.78
CA GLU A 259 -22.45 -8.75 20.17
C GLU A 259 -23.88 -8.80 20.69
N THR A 260 -24.45 -10.00 20.73
CA THR A 260 -25.57 -10.27 21.60
C THR A 260 -25.03 -10.14 23.03
N THR A 261 -25.14 -8.97 23.60
CA THR A 261 -25.24 -8.79 25.05
C THR A 261 -26.50 -9.51 25.46
N SER A 262 -26.43 -10.85 25.53
CA SER A 262 -27.46 -11.68 26.10
C SER A 262 -27.43 -11.48 27.62
N THR A 263 -28.40 -10.73 28.10
CA THR A 263 -29.24 -11.07 29.24
C THR A 263 -29.00 -12.48 29.84
N ALA A 264 -27.89 -12.63 30.53
CA ALA A 264 -27.67 -13.73 31.48
C ALA A 264 -27.63 -13.13 32.87
N ASN A 265 -28.72 -12.48 33.26
CA ASN A 265 -28.89 -12.06 34.64
C ASN A 265 -30.39 -11.97 35.01
N GLN A 266 -31.10 -13.09 34.92
CA GLN A 266 -32.39 -13.28 35.57
C GLN A 266 -32.62 -14.78 35.78
N THR A 267 -32.00 -15.36 36.81
CA THR A 267 -32.55 -16.46 37.61
C THR A 267 -31.58 -16.78 38.75
N ARG A 268 -31.58 -15.96 39.76
CA ARG A 268 -31.14 -16.32 41.10
C ARG A 268 -31.97 -15.51 42.10
N THR A 269 -33.25 -15.85 42.24
CA THR A 269 -34.05 -15.65 43.46
C THR A 269 -35.24 -16.62 43.36
N ALA A 270 -35.12 -17.75 44.01
CA ALA A 270 -36.18 -18.50 44.69
C ALA A 270 -35.48 -19.56 45.56
#